data_1a7bda8081f1b7ba2352ac11914cda05
#
_entry.id   1a7bda8081f1b7ba2352ac11914cda05
#
_cell.length_a   1.000
_cell.length_b   1.000
_cell.length_c   1.000
_cell.angle_alpha   90.00
_cell.angle_beta   90.00
_cell.angle_gamma   90.00
#
_symmetry.space_group_name_H-M   'P 1'
#
loop_
_entity.id
_entity.type
_entity.pdbx_description
1 polymer ?
#
loop_
_entity_poly.entity_id
_entity_poly.type
_entity_poly.pdbx_seq_one_letter_code
_entity_poly.pdbx_strand_id
1 'polypeptide(L)'
;MKEIVLKTLILILFVCFSFQSCNKNQDELNPEIEVQDFIWKAMNAYYLHQDEISDLSDTKFNSNQQLESFLYNFETPEEIFNSLKKTSDSKSTLIEDYIINDTPIPLRSSFTSGLEFGIFKNPTSLDSVIGYSSHILPLSYAENENISRGDFFYAVINQDNDTVRLAENNYRELLIDYPQDTLKLLMADFNIDTLIINNQRVDLVKKNYQYPPILLKKVFDLGVKKAGYLLYNNDFSTNYIGNLNAAMQEFKNESVNELIIDLRYSIGSDSYAKTISEIASMITGQFPNEIFVKETWNEKAQSWFELNQPDSVLTRYPTTIYNNETINSLNLSDVYIILNGEGFTGSSSIELLINGLRPYINVHVLGNTTSGNNLGSINLYDSPDYDFNDVNTNHMYSVAPSVLTFSNKENDTYRSGISPTITLCSIENPLNLGVLGEISDPLLDITLSYMLTGDAAITVLCNPFDLDVVYNSLSTQKNIDKGIFIKQDLPNLGR
;
A
#
# COMPACT_ATOMS: atom_id res chain seq x y z
N MET A 1 21.73 45.82 68.04
CA MET A 1 21.00 45.91 66.67
C MET A 1 21.92 45.88 65.46
N LYS A 2 23.04 46.62 65.42
CA LYS A 2 23.94 46.62 64.27
C LYS A 2 24.62 45.25 63.95
N GLU A 3 24.96 44.46 64.96
CA GLU A 3 25.54 43.12 64.75
C GLU A 3 24.54 42.06 64.26
N ILE A 4 23.29 42.17 64.72
CA ILE A 4 22.25 41.25 64.26
C ILE A 4 21.89 41.52 62.76
N VAL A 5 21.80 42.81 62.40
CA VAL A 5 21.58 43.21 61.00
C VAL A 5 22.74 42.75 60.06
N LEU A 6 23.96 42.87 60.55
CA LEU A 6 25.15 42.41 59.72
C LEU A 6 25.19 40.91 59.57
N LYS A 7 24.87 40.12 60.63
CA LYS A 7 24.80 38.65 60.54
C LYS A 7 23.62 38.16 59.64
N THR A 8 22.50 38.85 59.69
CA THR A 8 21.35 38.58 58.83
C THR A 8 21.64 38.94 57.36
N LEU A 9 22.36 40.04 57.11
CA LEU A 9 22.77 40.44 55.76
C LEU A 9 23.80 39.44 55.15
N ILE A 10 24.73 38.95 55.96
CA ILE A 10 25.70 37.92 55.53
C ILE A 10 25.02 36.58 55.27
N LEU A 11 24.04 36.19 56.07
CA LEU A 11 23.23 34.98 55.87
C LEU A 11 22.38 35.06 54.60
N ILE A 12 21.78 36.24 54.31
CA ILE A 12 21.05 36.48 53.07
C ILE A 12 21.97 36.47 51.83
N LEU A 13 23.21 37.02 51.95
CA LEU A 13 24.19 36.95 50.87
C LEU A 13 24.68 35.52 50.63
N PHE A 14 24.78 34.69 51.66
CA PHE A 14 25.22 33.27 51.50
C PHE A 14 24.08 32.40 50.93
N VAL A 15 22.82 32.72 51.22
CA VAL A 15 21.65 32.06 50.63
C VAL A 15 21.45 32.49 49.17
N CYS A 16 21.79 33.73 48.80
CA CYS A 16 21.79 34.17 47.39
C CYS A 16 22.89 33.54 46.53
N PHE A 17 24.01 33.12 47.14
CA PHE A 17 25.07 32.42 46.40
C PHE A 17 24.86 30.89 46.25
N SER A 18 23.93 30.32 47.04
CA SER A 18 23.57 28.87 46.89
C SER A 18 22.47 28.61 45.90
N PHE A 19 21.88 29.66 45.27
CA PHE A 19 20.99 29.54 44.09
C PHE A 19 21.68 29.87 42.78
N GLN A 20 23.01 29.78 42.69
CA GLN A 20 23.61 29.40 41.44
C GLN A 20 23.39 27.88 41.27
N SER A 21 22.14 27.56 41.09
CA SER A 21 21.69 26.32 40.52
C SER A 21 22.57 26.01 39.33
N CYS A 22 23.12 24.84 39.30
CA CYS A 22 23.49 24.22 38.06
C CYS A 22 22.48 24.61 36.98
N ASN A 23 22.85 25.47 36.06
CA ASN A 23 22.44 25.29 34.70
C ASN A 23 22.85 23.87 34.40
N LYS A 24 21.94 22.94 34.40
CA LYS A 24 22.02 21.90 33.41
C LYS A 24 22.17 22.67 32.10
N ASN A 25 23.37 22.72 31.58
CA ASN A 25 23.52 22.79 30.16
C ASN A 25 22.68 21.61 29.70
N GLN A 26 21.44 21.82 29.29
CA GLN A 26 20.92 21.09 28.18
C GLN A 26 21.96 21.40 27.12
N ASP A 27 22.74 20.39 26.74
CA ASP A 27 23.53 20.47 25.55
C ASP A 27 22.54 20.80 24.44
N GLU A 28 22.42 22.10 24.10
CA GLU A 28 21.62 22.54 22.96
C GLU A 28 22.32 21.88 21.77
N LEU A 29 21.63 20.94 21.16
CA LEU A 29 22.12 20.24 19.99
C LEU A 29 22.48 21.29 18.92
N ASN A 30 23.61 21.11 18.25
CA ASN A 30 24.00 22.04 17.20
C ASN A 30 22.96 21.97 16.07
N PRO A 31 22.32 23.11 15.70
CA PRO A 31 21.31 23.14 14.63
C PRO A 31 21.78 22.55 13.29
N GLU A 32 23.09 22.51 13.04
CA GLU A 32 23.65 21.94 11.80
C GLU A 32 23.49 20.42 11.68
N ILE A 33 23.29 19.70 12.78
CA ILE A 33 23.13 18.24 12.81
C ILE A 33 21.80 17.78 13.46
N GLU A 34 20.87 18.69 13.65
CA GLU A 34 19.59 18.41 14.31
C GLU A 34 18.82 17.30 13.63
N VAL A 35 18.70 17.33 12.31
CA VAL A 35 18.00 16.31 11.52
C VAL A 35 18.76 14.99 11.55
N GLN A 36 20.09 15.00 11.46
CA GLN A 36 20.92 13.80 11.55
C GLN A 36 20.78 13.13 12.92
N ASP A 37 20.73 13.89 14.00
CA ASP A 37 20.52 13.40 15.36
C ASP A 37 19.16 12.75 15.53
N PHE A 38 18.12 13.40 15.03
CA PHE A 38 16.77 12.84 15.00
C PHE A 38 16.73 11.51 14.24
N ILE A 39 17.29 11.45 13.02
CA ILE A 39 17.33 10.22 12.21
C ILE A 39 18.06 9.11 12.97
N TRP A 40 19.22 9.40 13.55
CA TRP A 40 19.99 8.39 14.30
C TRP A 40 19.18 7.86 15.49
N LYS A 41 18.57 8.73 16.28
CA LYS A 41 17.78 8.34 17.45
C LYS A 41 16.55 7.52 17.08
N ALA A 42 15.82 7.92 16.03
CA ALA A 42 14.66 7.21 15.53
C ALA A 42 15.02 5.79 15.05
N MET A 43 16.09 5.68 14.25
CA MET A 43 16.58 4.39 13.74
C MET A 43 17.15 3.52 14.86
N ASN A 44 17.90 4.09 15.82
CA ASN A 44 18.41 3.36 16.98
C ASN A 44 17.29 2.79 17.84
N ALA A 45 16.19 3.53 18.02
CA ALA A 45 15.08 3.10 18.86
C ALA A 45 14.22 2.01 18.19
N TYR A 46 13.86 2.20 16.91
CA TYR A 46 12.75 1.44 16.31
C TYR A 46 13.10 0.63 15.07
N TYR A 47 14.23 0.88 14.39
CA TYR A 47 14.56 0.15 13.17
C TYR A 47 14.65 -1.36 13.42
N LEU A 48 13.95 -2.15 12.63
CA LEU A 48 13.85 -3.61 12.77
C LEU A 48 15.21 -4.31 12.84
N HIS A 49 16.19 -3.83 12.08
CA HIS A 49 17.55 -4.38 12.01
C HIS A 49 18.57 -3.56 12.80
N GLN A 50 18.14 -2.89 13.85
CA GLN A 50 18.98 -2.01 14.66
C GLN A 50 20.22 -2.75 15.20
N ASP A 51 20.07 -3.98 15.64
CA ASP A 51 21.12 -4.85 16.19
C ASP A 51 22.15 -5.31 15.14
N GLU A 52 21.77 -5.29 13.86
CA GLU A 52 22.66 -5.66 12.74
C GLU A 52 23.49 -4.48 12.23
N ILE A 53 23.19 -3.24 12.63
CA ILE A 53 23.89 -2.03 12.20
C ILE A 53 24.79 -1.54 13.35
N SER A 54 26.09 -1.69 13.20
CA SER A 54 27.07 -1.34 14.25
C SER A 54 26.97 0.11 14.72
N ASP A 55 26.63 1.03 13.81
CA ASP A 55 26.49 2.46 14.11
C ASP A 55 25.20 2.82 14.84
N LEU A 56 24.25 1.88 14.94
CA LEU A 56 23.05 1.98 15.75
C LEU A 56 23.16 1.30 17.12
N SER A 57 24.34 0.73 17.48
CA SER A 57 24.53 0.10 18.78
C SER A 57 24.52 1.13 19.91
N ASP A 58 23.81 0.85 21.02
CA ASP A 58 23.78 1.70 22.22
C ASP A 58 25.15 1.91 22.87
N THR A 59 26.09 0.99 22.60
CA THR A 59 27.46 1.04 23.13
C THR A 59 28.43 1.66 22.16
N LYS A 60 28.00 2.11 20.99
CA LYS A 60 28.87 2.68 19.95
C LYS A 60 29.49 4.00 20.40
N PHE A 61 28.70 4.87 21.00
CA PHE A 61 29.10 6.19 21.44
C PHE A 61 29.03 6.29 22.95
N ASN A 62 30.18 6.65 23.57
CA ASN A 62 30.30 6.77 25.03
C ASN A 62 29.90 8.17 25.56
N SER A 63 29.64 9.13 24.68
CA SER A 63 29.19 10.48 24.99
C SER A 63 28.47 11.13 23.82
N ASN A 64 27.64 12.14 24.10
CA ASN A 64 26.97 12.96 23.08
C ASN A 64 28.02 13.56 22.11
N GLN A 65 29.15 14.00 22.58
CA GLN A 65 30.19 14.56 21.72
C GLN A 65 30.75 13.55 20.70
N GLN A 66 30.81 12.26 21.04
CA GLN A 66 31.19 11.23 20.07
C GLN A 66 30.11 11.01 19.01
N LEU A 67 28.84 11.00 19.42
CA LEU A 67 27.72 10.93 18.50
C LEU A 67 27.72 12.14 17.56
N GLU A 68 27.81 13.36 18.10
CA GLU A 68 27.87 14.57 17.28
C GLU A 68 29.02 14.50 16.25
N SER A 69 30.22 14.09 16.70
CA SER A 69 31.38 13.95 15.80
C SER A 69 31.12 12.91 14.68
N PHE A 70 30.35 11.89 14.95
CA PHE A 70 29.90 10.93 13.93
C PHE A 70 28.90 11.56 12.98
N LEU A 71 27.89 12.28 13.49
CA LEU A 71 26.85 12.93 12.69
C LEU A 71 27.40 13.97 11.74
N TYR A 72 28.45 14.72 12.13
CA TYR A 72 29.14 15.69 11.28
C TYR A 72 29.84 15.09 10.05
N ASN A 73 30.00 13.77 9.94
CA ASN A 73 30.58 13.15 8.76
C ASN A 73 29.57 13.05 7.58
N PHE A 74 28.30 13.39 7.80
CA PHE A 74 27.25 13.32 6.79
C PHE A 74 26.81 14.71 6.38
N GLU A 75 26.93 15.04 5.10
CA GLU A 75 26.57 16.35 4.59
C GLU A 75 25.03 16.51 4.49
N THR A 76 24.31 15.40 4.29
CA THR A 76 22.84 15.44 4.12
C THR A 76 22.13 14.41 5.02
N PRO A 77 20.85 14.66 5.37
CA PRO A 77 20.00 13.70 6.07
C PRO A 77 19.85 12.35 5.35
N GLU A 78 19.86 12.37 4.01
CA GLU A 78 19.76 11.18 3.17
C GLU A 78 21.01 10.30 3.28
N GLU A 79 22.18 10.90 3.40
CA GLU A 79 23.45 10.16 3.54
C GLU A 79 23.46 9.37 4.84
N ILE A 80 23.14 9.99 5.98
CA ILE A 80 23.10 9.27 7.25
C ILE A 80 21.99 8.23 7.25
N PHE A 81 20.77 8.56 6.78
CA PHE A 81 19.68 7.59 6.73
C PHE A 81 20.09 6.35 5.93
N ASN A 82 20.68 6.53 4.76
CA ASN A 82 21.12 5.41 3.93
C ASN A 82 22.30 4.62 4.55
N SER A 83 23.14 5.26 5.35
CA SER A 83 24.23 4.58 6.07
C SER A 83 23.73 3.71 7.22
N LEU A 84 22.61 4.09 7.84
CA LEU A 84 22.03 3.42 8.99
C LEU A 84 21.01 2.33 8.61
N LYS A 85 20.82 2.07 7.32
CA LYS A 85 19.86 1.11 6.80
C LYS A 85 20.58 -0.06 6.12
N LYS A 86 20.02 -1.27 6.21
CA LYS A 86 20.51 -2.42 5.41
C LYS A 86 20.35 -2.14 3.93
N THR A 87 21.35 -2.51 3.13
CA THR A 87 21.30 -2.36 1.66
C THR A 87 20.12 -3.10 1.03
N SER A 88 19.69 -4.20 1.65
CA SER A 88 18.52 -4.98 1.19
C SER A 88 17.18 -4.37 1.60
N ASP A 89 17.16 -3.37 2.48
CA ASP A 89 15.93 -2.72 2.91
C ASP A 89 15.51 -1.63 1.90
N SER A 90 14.50 -1.95 1.12
CA SER A 90 13.89 -1.04 0.14
C SER A 90 12.60 -0.39 0.64
N LYS A 91 12.18 -0.68 1.89
CA LYS A 91 10.89 -0.24 2.42
C LYS A 91 11.00 0.93 3.40
N SER A 92 12.08 0.99 4.18
CA SER A 92 12.33 2.15 5.04
C SER A 92 12.57 3.41 4.21
N THR A 93 11.91 4.51 4.56
CA THR A 93 11.97 5.79 3.82
C THR A 93 12.27 6.95 4.75
N LEU A 94 13.00 7.94 4.21
CA LEU A 94 13.13 9.28 4.76
C LEU A 94 12.19 10.19 3.98
N ILE A 95 11.43 11.02 4.69
CA ILE A 95 10.42 11.94 4.14
C ILE A 95 10.90 13.35 4.43
N GLU A 96 11.21 14.14 3.39
CA GLU A 96 11.73 15.51 3.53
C GLU A 96 10.66 16.52 4.01
N ASP A 97 9.41 16.29 3.61
CA ASP A 97 8.27 17.13 3.96
C ASP A 97 7.08 16.27 4.38
N TYR A 98 6.96 16.05 5.70
CA TYR A 98 5.87 15.27 6.25
C TYR A 98 4.51 15.97 6.14
N ILE A 99 4.45 17.29 5.99
CA ILE A 99 3.18 18.03 5.86
C ILE A 99 2.47 17.63 4.56
N ILE A 100 3.23 17.41 3.48
CA ILE A 100 2.68 16.95 2.20
C ILE A 100 2.19 15.49 2.31
N ASN A 101 2.88 14.67 3.11
CA ASN A 101 2.59 13.25 3.22
C ASN A 101 1.58 12.88 4.32
N ASP A 102 1.42 13.75 5.34
CA ASP A 102 0.51 13.52 6.48
C ASP A 102 -0.88 14.16 6.33
N THR A 103 -1.15 14.75 5.18
CA THR A 103 -2.55 15.04 4.86
C THR A 103 -3.34 13.74 4.98
N PRO A 104 -4.52 13.73 5.64
CA PRO A 104 -5.38 12.55 5.70
C PRO A 104 -5.44 11.97 4.30
N ILE A 105 -5.09 10.66 4.15
CA ILE A 105 -5.02 10.01 2.83
C ILE A 105 -6.26 10.46 2.07
N PRO A 106 -6.14 11.36 1.08
CA PRO A 106 -7.33 11.86 0.41
C PRO A 106 -7.94 10.67 -0.31
N LEU A 107 -9.25 10.63 -0.35
CA LEU A 107 -9.94 9.69 -1.23
C LEU A 107 -9.21 9.73 -2.57
N ARG A 108 -8.74 8.59 -3.05
CA ARG A 108 -7.96 8.50 -4.28
C ARG A 108 -8.65 9.30 -5.37
N SER A 109 -7.99 10.33 -5.84
CA SER A 109 -8.47 11.19 -6.90
C SER A 109 -7.35 11.45 -7.90
N SER A 110 -7.70 11.62 -9.15
CA SER A 110 -6.76 12.00 -10.20
C SER A 110 -7.44 12.84 -11.27
N PHE A 111 -6.63 13.53 -12.04
CA PHE A 111 -7.10 14.23 -13.24
C PHE A 111 -6.99 13.27 -14.42
N THR A 112 -8.07 12.55 -14.70
CA THR A 112 -8.12 11.48 -15.70
C THR A 112 -9.42 11.50 -16.49
N SER A 113 -9.41 10.87 -17.67
CA SER A 113 -10.62 10.57 -18.44
C SER A 113 -11.35 9.33 -17.92
N GLY A 114 -10.67 8.50 -17.13
CA GLY A 114 -11.20 7.21 -16.66
C GLY A 114 -10.89 6.03 -17.57
N LEU A 115 -10.14 6.22 -18.66
CA LEU A 115 -9.59 5.12 -19.43
C LEU A 115 -8.32 4.61 -18.73
N GLU A 116 -8.32 3.35 -18.34
CA GLU A 116 -7.12 2.60 -17.98
C GLU A 116 -6.69 1.74 -19.18
N PHE A 117 -5.38 1.77 -19.50
CA PHE A 117 -4.90 1.18 -20.76
C PHE A 117 -3.52 0.52 -20.62
N GLY A 118 -3.23 -0.35 -21.55
CA GLY A 118 -1.90 -0.89 -21.76
C GLY A 118 -1.40 -0.64 -23.17
N ILE A 119 -0.10 -0.81 -23.36
CA ILE A 119 0.59 -0.68 -24.65
C ILE A 119 1.43 -1.92 -24.86
N PHE A 120 1.35 -2.51 -26.05
CA PHE A 120 2.22 -3.63 -26.46
C PHE A 120 2.86 -3.35 -27.82
N LYS A 121 4.01 -3.97 -28.06
CA LYS A 121 4.69 -3.87 -29.36
C LYS A 121 3.85 -4.50 -30.43
N ASN A 122 3.74 -3.83 -31.57
CA ASN A 122 3.02 -4.36 -32.71
C ASN A 122 3.83 -5.52 -33.32
N PRO A 123 3.35 -6.77 -33.27
CA PRO A 123 4.11 -7.92 -33.80
C PRO A 123 4.28 -7.89 -35.32
N THR A 124 3.50 -7.05 -36.00
CA THR A 124 3.52 -6.97 -37.50
C THR A 124 4.31 -5.78 -38.05
N SER A 125 4.82 -4.89 -37.18
CA SER A 125 5.51 -3.68 -37.61
C SER A 125 6.57 -3.26 -36.61
N LEU A 126 7.81 -3.14 -37.05
CA LEU A 126 8.91 -2.65 -36.24
C LEU A 126 8.63 -1.20 -35.78
N ASP A 127 9.06 -0.90 -34.55
CA ASP A 127 8.99 0.41 -33.91
C ASP A 127 7.57 0.93 -33.61
N SER A 128 6.50 0.27 -34.05
CA SER A 128 5.14 0.68 -33.73
C SER A 128 4.60 -0.06 -32.51
N VAL A 129 3.71 0.61 -31.77
CA VAL A 129 3.00 0.03 -30.63
C VAL A 129 1.50 0.18 -30.79
N ILE A 130 0.75 -0.69 -30.11
CA ILE A 130 -0.71 -0.68 -30.11
C ILE A 130 -1.16 -0.50 -28.66
N GLY A 131 -2.11 0.42 -28.48
CA GLY A 131 -2.79 0.60 -27.20
C GLY A 131 -4.04 -0.29 -27.12
N TYR A 132 -4.36 -0.70 -25.90
CA TYR A 132 -5.62 -1.39 -25.61
C TYR A 132 -6.25 -0.85 -24.34
N SER A 133 -7.57 -0.79 -24.33
CA SER A 133 -8.35 -0.45 -23.13
C SER A 133 -8.35 -1.64 -22.17
N SER A 134 -7.70 -1.50 -21.01
CA SER A 134 -7.72 -2.55 -19.97
C SER A 134 -9.03 -2.55 -19.19
N HIS A 135 -9.52 -1.39 -18.80
CA HIS A 135 -10.87 -1.18 -18.26
C HIS A 135 -11.24 0.30 -18.24
N ILE A 136 -12.53 0.55 -18.05
CA ILE A 136 -13.10 1.87 -17.92
C ILE A 136 -13.55 2.08 -16.47
N LEU A 137 -13.16 3.20 -15.89
CA LEU A 137 -13.58 3.54 -14.54
C LEU A 137 -15.05 3.97 -14.53
N PRO A 138 -15.89 3.43 -13.63
CA PRO A 138 -17.31 3.77 -13.57
C PRO A 138 -17.51 5.24 -13.20
N LEU A 139 -18.56 5.88 -13.72
CA LEU A 139 -18.90 7.29 -13.55
C LEU A 139 -17.84 8.26 -14.09
N SER A 140 -16.89 7.78 -14.87
CA SER A 140 -15.87 8.59 -15.53
C SER A 140 -16.37 9.20 -16.84
N TYR A 141 -15.55 10.07 -17.45
CA TYR A 141 -15.87 10.60 -18.78
C TYR A 141 -15.86 9.50 -19.85
N ALA A 142 -14.86 8.61 -19.78
CA ALA A 142 -14.69 7.51 -20.75
C ALA A 142 -15.86 6.52 -20.75
N GLU A 143 -16.58 6.35 -19.62
CA GLU A 143 -17.75 5.45 -19.55
C GLU A 143 -18.88 5.87 -20.50
N ASN A 144 -18.97 7.16 -20.81
CA ASN A 144 -20.00 7.69 -21.69
C ASN A 144 -19.56 7.77 -23.17
N GLU A 145 -18.34 7.39 -23.45
CA GLU A 145 -17.77 7.40 -24.79
C GLU A 145 -17.85 6.00 -25.43
N ASN A 146 -17.72 5.96 -26.74
CA ASN A 146 -17.74 4.70 -27.49
C ASN A 146 -16.39 3.98 -27.43
N ILE A 147 -15.99 3.59 -26.22
CA ILE A 147 -14.81 2.78 -25.94
C ILE A 147 -15.14 1.75 -24.86
N SER A 148 -14.68 0.53 -25.05
CA SER A 148 -14.92 -0.61 -24.16
C SER A 148 -13.61 -1.33 -23.82
N ARG A 149 -13.67 -2.12 -22.75
CA ARG A 149 -12.57 -3.03 -22.40
C ARG A 149 -12.24 -3.94 -23.58
N GLY A 150 -10.95 -4.01 -23.94
CA GLY A 150 -10.45 -4.79 -25.06
C GLY A 150 -10.42 -4.07 -26.41
N ASP A 151 -10.90 -2.81 -26.49
CA ASP A 151 -10.77 -2.00 -27.68
C ASP A 151 -9.32 -1.57 -27.89
N PHE A 152 -8.90 -1.52 -29.17
CA PHE A 152 -7.54 -1.16 -29.55
C PHE A 152 -7.50 0.23 -30.18
N PHE A 153 -6.37 0.92 -29.99
CA PHE A 153 -6.07 2.20 -30.64
C PHE A 153 -4.61 2.24 -31.10
N TYR A 154 -4.36 2.92 -32.20
CA TYR A 154 -3.07 2.89 -32.89
C TYR A 154 -2.44 4.28 -33.09
N ALA A 155 -3.19 5.36 -32.90
CA ALA A 155 -2.75 6.72 -33.16
C ALA A 155 -3.53 7.71 -32.29
N VAL A 156 -3.00 8.92 -32.20
CA VAL A 156 -3.68 10.09 -31.62
C VAL A 156 -3.80 11.18 -32.66
N ILE A 157 -4.76 12.11 -32.44
CA ILE A 157 -4.78 13.39 -33.14
C ILE A 157 -4.14 14.42 -32.22
N ASN A 158 -3.03 15.01 -32.67
CA ASN A 158 -2.28 16.02 -31.92
C ASN A 158 -2.96 17.39 -31.93
N GLN A 159 -2.30 18.42 -31.35
CA GLN A 159 -2.81 19.77 -31.26
C GLN A 159 -2.93 20.47 -32.63
N ASP A 160 -2.10 20.09 -33.59
CA ASP A 160 -2.11 20.61 -34.96
C ASP A 160 -3.15 19.92 -35.84
N ASN A 161 -3.95 19.04 -35.27
CA ASN A 161 -4.90 18.12 -35.92
C ASN A 161 -4.26 17.11 -36.86
N ASP A 162 -2.99 16.81 -36.67
CA ASP A 162 -2.31 15.76 -37.41
C ASP A 162 -2.50 14.40 -36.74
N THR A 163 -2.63 13.35 -37.56
CA THR A 163 -2.63 11.98 -37.09
C THR A 163 -1.19 11.51 -36.80
N VAL A 164 -0.91 11.20 -35.54
CA VAL A 164 0.38 10.68 -35.10
C VAL A 164 0.24 9.23 -34.64
N ARG A 165 0.87 8.32 -35.37
CA ARG A 165 0.88 6.89 -35.01
C ARG A 165 1.69 6.66 -33.74
N LEU A 166 1.22 5.72 -32.90
CA LEU A 166 1.94 5.32 -31.70
C LEU A 166 3.17 4.48 -32.06
N ALA A 167 4.29 4.83 -31.43
CA ALA A 167 5.59 4.18 -31.60
C ALA A 167 6.30 4.05 -30.24
N GLU A 168 7.32 3.18 -30.15
CA GLU A 168 8.08 2.97 -28.90
C GLU A 168 8.71 4.29 -28.36
N ASN A 169 9.07 5.19 -29.24
CA ASN A 169 9.73 6.45 -28.89
C ASN A 169 8.79 7.63 -28.61
N ASN A 170 7.48 7.51 -28.83
CA ASN A 170 6.55 8.63 -28.69
C ASN A 170 5.30 8.39 -27.83
N TYR A 171 4.96 7.13 -27.54
CA TYR A 171 3.70 6.82 -26.84
C TYR A 171 3.62 7.49 -25.45
N ARG A 172 4.75 7.67 -24.77
CA ARG A 172 4.76 8.31 -23.45
C ARG A 172 4.32 9.75 -23.55
N GLU A 173 4.90 10.53 -24.46
CA GLU A 173 4.55 11.92 -24.70
C GLU A 173 3.09 12.08 -25.17
N LEU A 174 2.64 11.17 -26.04
CA LEU A 174 1.32 11.24 -26.66
C LEU A 174 0.17 10.78 -25.77
N LEU A 175 0.41 9.94 -24.75
CA LEU A 175 -0.63 9.33 -23.94
C LEU A 175 -0.46 9.59 -22.45
N ILE A 176 0.74 9.46 -21.91
CA ILE A 176 1.01 9.51 -20.47
C ILE A 176 1.29 10.95 -20.04
N ASP A 177 2.31 11.56 -20.63
CA ASP A 177 2.76 12.92 -20.32
C ASP A 177 2.03 13.98 -21.17
N TYR A 178 0.91 13.59 -21.78
CA TYR A 178 0.16 14.44 -22.71
C TYR A 178 -0.41 15.68 -21.98
N PRO A 179 -0.01 16.90 -22.40
CA PRO A 179 -0.27 18.13 -21.64
C PRO A 179 -1.69 18.65 -21.76
N GLN A 180 -2.51 18.11 -22.70
CA GLN A 180 -3.86 18.60 -22.93
C GLN A 180 -4.90 17.83 -22.12
N ASP A 181 -6.01 18.50 -21.84
CA ASP A 181 -7.15 17.91 -21.13
C ASP A 181 -7.95 16.94 -22.00
N THR A 182 -7.83 17.03 -23.32
CA THR A 182 -8.55 16.16 -24.25
C THR A 182 -7.60 15.31 -25.07
N LEU A 183 -7.65 14.00 -24.88
CA LEU A 183 -6.94 13.00 -25.65
C LEU A 183 -7.85 12.47 -26.75
N LYS A 184 -7.40 12.52 -28.01
CA LYS A 184 -8.17 12.07 -29.18
C LYS A 184 -7.55 10.80 -29.74
N LEU A 185 -8.17 9.65 -29.48
CA LEU A 185 -7.70 8.34 -29.94
C LEU A 185 -8.29 7.97 -31.29
N LEU A 186 -7.49 7.35 -32.14
CA LEU A 186 -7.91 6.69 -33.36
C LEU A 186 -7.92 5.19 -33.17
N MET A 187 -9.07 4.57 -33.35
CA MET A 187 -9.33 3.19 -33.04
C MET A 187 -8.98 2.26 -34.21
N ALA A 188 -8.72 1.01 -33.88
CA ALA A 188 -8.48 -0.06 -34.83
C ALA A 188 -9.00 -1.37 -34.28
N ASP A 189 -9.32 -2.30 -35.17
CA ASP A 189 -9.50 -3.70 -34.81
C ASP A 189 -8.15 -4.41 -34.93
N PHE A 190 -7.81 -5.22 -33.96
CA PHE A 190 -6.56 -5.96 -33.97
C PHE A 190 -6.80 -7.43 -33.71
N ASN A 191 -6.25 -8.25 -34.57
CA ASN A 191 -6.02 -9.67 -34.30
C ASN A 191 -4.51 -9.93 -34.49
N ILE A 192 -4.05 -11.07 -34.11
CA ILE A 192 -2.64 -11.43 -33.98
C ILE A 192 -1.74 -10.96 -35.15
N ASP A 193 -2.28 -10.98 -36.38
CA ASP A 193 -1.52 -10.78 -37.62
C ASP A 193 -1.89 -9.47 -38.34
N THR A 194 -2.94 -8.77 -37.89
CA THR A 194 -3.49 -7.70 -38.70
C THR A 194 -4.07 -6.60 -37.83
N LEU A 195 -3.64 -5.36 -38.11
CA LEU A 195 -4.24 -4.12 -37.58
C LEU A 195 -5.13 -3.52 -38.69
N ILE A 196 -6.41 -3.43 -38.43
CA ILE A 196 -7.41 -2.89 -39.35
C ILE A 196 -7.91 -1.55 -38.81
N ILE A 197 -7.61 -0.47 -39.52
CA ILE A 197 -8.11 0.87 -39.16
C ILE A 197 -9.61 0.92 -39.41
N ASN A 198 -10.41 1.13 -38.37
CA ASN A 198 -11.86 1.15 -38.46
C ASN A 198 -12.48 2.57 -38.57
N ASN A 199 -11.63 3.60 -38.68
CA ASN A 199 -11.98 5.02 -38.76
C ASN A 199 -12.83 5.56 -37.58
N GLN A 200 -12.91 4.83 -36.50
CA GLN A 200 -13.52 5.35 -35.27
C GLN A 200 -12.54 6.27 -34.54
N ARG A 201 -13.10 7.30 -33.92
CA ARG A 201 -12.39 8.24 -33.07
C ARG A 201 -13.09 8.33 -31.73
N VAL A 202 -12.32 8.36 -30.67
CA VAL A 202 -12.81 8.58 -29.31
C VAL A 202 -12.10 9.81 -28.72
N ASP A 203 -12.88 10.78 -28.27
CA ASP A 203 -12.38 12.00 -27.63
C ASP A 203 -12.54 11.84 -26.12
N LEU A 204 -11.46 11.78 -25.37
CA LEU A 204 -11.42 11.54 -23.94
C LEU A 204 -11.01 12.80 -23.19
N VAL A 205 -11.93 13.37 -22.42
CA VAL A 205 -11.69 14.57 -21.62
C VAL A 205 -11.28 14.18 -20.21
N LYS A 206 -10.09 14.65 -19.78
CA LYS A 206 -9.63 14.50 -18.40
C LYS A 206 -10.43 15.42 -17.48
N LYS A 207 -10.82 14.90 -16.31
CA LYS A 207 -11.50 15.64 -15.26
C LYS A 207 -10.98 15.18 -13.90
N ASN A 208 -11.21 15.98 -12.87
CA ASN A 208 -11.02 15.51 -11.49
C ASN A 208 -12.00 14.35 -11.25
N TYR A 209 -11.43 13.20 -10.95
CA TYR A 209 -12.16 11.96 -10.77
C TYR A 209 -11.78 11.34 -9.42
N GLN A 210 -12.80 10.99 -8.64
CA GLN A 210 -12.63 10.28 -7.38
C GLN A 210 -12.90 8.79 -7.62
N TYR A 211 -11.91 7.97 -7.33
CA TYR A 211 -12.02 6.53 -7.55
C TYR A 211 -13.01 5.91 -6.57
N PRO A 212 -14.04 5.21 -7.04
CA PRO A 212 -14.88 4.40 -6.15
C PRO A 212 -14.04 3.21 -5.65
N PRO A 213 -14.18 2.81 -4.37
CA PRO A 213 -13.43 1.67 -3.84
C PRO A 213 -13.86 0.35 -4.47
N ILE A 214 -15.14 0.24 -4.82
CA ILE A 214 -15.74 -0.93 -5.45
C ILE A 214 -16.06 -0.57 -6.89
N LEU A 215 -15.35 -1.20 -7.84
CA LEU A 215 -15.62 -1.01 -9.27
C LEU A 215 -16.88 -1.77 -9.70
N LEU A 216 -17.06 -2.97 -9.19
CA LEU A 216 -18.16 -3.84 -9.55
C LEU A 216 -18.54 -4.76 -8.39
N LYS A 217 -19.83 -4.99 -8.24
CA LYS A 217 -20.40 -5.94 -7.31
C LYS A 217 -21.52 -6.73 -8.01
N LYS A 218 -21.48 -8.06 -7.89
CA LYS A 218 -22.45 -8.96 -8.53
C LYS A 218 -22.68 -10.22 -7.69
N VAL A 219 -23.82 -10.85 -7.87
CA VAL A 219 -24.12 -12.15 -7.27
C VAL A 219 -24.36 -13.17 -8.37
N PHE A 220 -23.71 -14.32 -8.28
CA PHE A 220 -23.89 -15.46 -9.16
C PHE A 220 -24.67 -16.56 -8.43
N ASP A 221 -25.80 -16.95 -8.98
CA ASP A 221 -26.55 -18.11 -8.50
C ASP A 221 -26.07 -19.35 -9.24
N LEU A 222 -25.35 -20.21 -8.52
CA LEU A 222 -24.76 -21.44 -9.03
C LEU A 222 -25.49 -22.68 -8.47
N GLY A 223 -26.74 -22.51 -8.06
CA GLY A 223 -27.55 -23.56 -7.45
C GLY A 223 -27.33 -23.67 -5.94
N VAL A 224 -26.52 -24.64 -5.48
CA VAL A 224 -26.22 -24.82 -4.05
C VAL A 224 -25.22 -23.76 -3.53
N LYS A 225 -24.47 -23.15 -4.41
CA LYS A 225 -23.54 -22.06 -4.14
C LYS A 225 -24.09 -20.75 -4.68
N LYS A 226 -24.05 -19.72 -3.85
CA LYS A 226 -24.38 -18.35 -4.25
C LYS A 226 -23.18 -17.47 -4.00
N ALA A 227 -22.46 -17.12 -5.07
CA ALA A 227 -21.20 -16.42 -5.00
C ALA A 227 -21.37 -14.90 -5.10
N GLY A 228 -20.93 -14.17 -4.10
CA GLY A 228 -20.72 -12.74 -4.19
C GLY A 228 -19.39 -12.48 -4.91
N TYR A 229 -19.42 -11.64 -5.93
CA TYR A 229 -18.27 -11.13 -6.63
C TYR A 229 -18.08 -9.67 -6.32
N LEU A 230 -16.87 -9.31 -5.87
CA LEU A 230 -16.49 -7.96 -5.50
C LEU A 230 -15.18 -7.60 -6.21
N LEU A 231 -15.24 -6.72 -7.21
CA LEU A 231 -14.05 -6.14 -7.84
C LEU A 231 -13.68 -4.86 -7.07
N TYR A 232 -12.59 -4.95 -6.33
CA TYR A 232 -12.11 -3.91 -5.43
C TYR A 232 -10.75 -3.38 -5.90
N ASN A 233 -10.62 -2.07 -6.09
CA ASN A 233 -9.44 -1.46 -6.71
C ASN A 233 -8.71 -0.44 -5.84
N ASN A 234 -9.04 -0.34 -4.57
CA ASN A 234 -8.41 0.58 -3.63
C ASN A 234 -7.59 -0.15 -2.55
N ASP A 235 -6.96 0.64 -1.69
CA ASP A 235 -6.30 0.14 -0.50
C ASP A 235 -7.31 -0.27 0.59
N PHE A 236 -6.80 -0.92 1.64
CA PHE A 236 -7.60 -1.29 2.79
C PHE A 236 -7.51 -0.22 3.90
N SER A 237 -7.68 1.03 3.52
CA SER A 237 -7.70 2.16 4.46
C SER A 237 -9.06 2.36 5.12
N THR A 238 -9.07 3.11 6.23
CA THR A 238 -10.30 3.48 6.94
C THR A 238 -11.28 4.26 6.08
N ASN A 239 -10.81 4.94 5.03
CA ASN A 239 -11.66 5.70 4.11
C ASN A 239 -12.70 4.84 3.39
N TYR A 240 -12.40 3.56 3.16
CA TYR A 240 -13.20 2.68 2.32
C TYR A 240 -13.86 1.52 3.07
N ILE A 241 -13.49 1.31 4.34
CA ILE A 241 -13.98 0.16 5.12
C ILE A 241 -15.50 0.18 5.29
N GLY A 242 -16.11 1.37 5.41
CA GLY A 242 -17.56 1.52 5.47
C GLY A 242 -18.27 1.07 4.19
N ASN A 243 -17.66 1.34 3.01
CA ASN A 243 -18.20 0.87 1.72
C ASN A 243 -18.14 -0.66 1.61
N LEU A 244 -17.04 -1.27 2.09
CA LEU A 244 -16.90 -2.72 2.15
C LEU A 244 -17.94 -3.33 3.10
N ASN A 245 -18.11 -2.76 4.30
CA ASN A 245 -19.10 -3.22 5.26
C ASN A 245 -20.53 -3.15 4.71
N ALA A 246 -20.88 -2.10 3.96
CA ALA A 246 -22.15 -1.98 3.28
C ALA A 246 -22.33 -3.03 2.16
N ALA A 247 -21.30 -3.29 1.37
CA ALA A 247 -21.32 -4.33 0.34
C ALA A 247 -21.53 -5.72 0.94
N MET A 248 -20.92 -6.03 2.08
CA MET A 248 -21.14 -7.30 2.80
C MET A 248 -22.57 -7.41 3.33
N GLN A 249 -23.20 -6.30 3.77
CA GLN A 249 -24.62 -6.31 4.15
C GLN A 249 -25.51 -6.66 2.95
N GLU A 250 -25.23 -6.13 1.76
CA GLU A 250 -26.00 -6.48 0.56
C GLU A 250 -25.82 -7.96 0.20
N PHE A 251 -24.60 -8.49 0.21
CA PHE A 251 -24.35 -9.91 -0.01
C PHE A 251 -25.06 -10.82 1.02
N LYS A 252 -25.08 -10.39 2.28
CA LYS A 252 -25.81 -11.09 3.34
C LYS A 252 -27.32 -11.13 3.07
N ASN A 253 -27.89 -10.01 2.62
CA ASN A 253 -29.32 -9.92 2.26
C ASN A 253 -29.66 -10.85 1.07
N GLU A 254 -28.72 -11.03 0.15
CA GLU A 254 -28.83 -11.94 -0.99
C GLU A 254 -28.53 -13.40 -0.62
N SER A 255 -28.20 -13.69 0.64
CA SER A 255 -27.83 -15.03 1.12
C SER A 255 -26.61 -15.61 0.40
N VAL A 256 -25.62 -14.79 0.10
CA VAL A 256 -24.32 -15.23 -0.42
C VAL A 256 -23.65 -16.16 0.57
N ASN A 257 -23.14 -17.30 0.09
CA ASN A 257 -22.44 -18.31 0.88
C ASN A 257 -21.04 -18.66 0.34
N GLU A 258 -20.60 -17.98 -0.71
CA GLU A 258 -19.24 -18.00 -1.26
C GLU A 258 -18.83 -16.57 -1.62
N LEU A 259 -17.56 -16.22 -1.54
CA LEU A 259 -17.09 -14.87 -1.86
C LEU A 259 -15.88 -14.91 -2.77
N ILE A 260 -15.95 -14.15 -3.86
CA ILE A 260 -14.82 -13.85 -4.74
C ILE A 260 -14.46 -12.38 -4.52
N ILE A 261 -13.22 -12.12 -4.09
CA ILE A 261 -12.65 -10.78 -4.00
C ILE A 261 -11.63 -10.66 -5.12
N ASP A 262 -11.95 -9.85 -6.11
CA ASP A 262 -11.08 -9.58 -7.24
C ASP A 262 -10.25 -8.34 -6.96
N LEU A 263 -8.97 -8.53 -6.74
CA LEU A 263 -8.00 -7.50 -6.39
C LEU A 263 -7.02 -7.21 -7.52
N ARG A 264 -7.30 -7.69 -8.76
CA ARG A 264 -6.37 -7.54 -9.90
C ARG A 264 -6.00 -6.08 -10.19
N TYR A 265 -6.87 -5.13 -9.88
CA TYR A 265 -6.66 -3.69 -10.06
C TYR A 265 -6.44 -2.95 -8.75
N SER A 266 -6.36 -3.67 -7.62
CA SER A 266 -6.06 -3.05 -6.34
C SER A 266 -4.64 -2.49 -6.36
N ILE A 267 -4.52 -1.24 -5.94
CA ILE A 267 -3.23 -0.63 -5.67
C ILE A 267 -2.99 -0.72 -4.16
N GLY A 268 -1.87 -1.34 -3.79
CA GLY A 268 -1.43 -1.30 -2.42
C GLY A 268 -1.10 0.13 -2.05
N SER A 269 -1.63 0.59 -0.93
CA SER A 269 -1.23 1.83 -0.29
C SER A 269 -1.32 1.67 1.22
N ASP A 270 -1.18 2.76 1.93
CA ASP A 270 -1.11 2.82 3.39
C ASP A 270 -2.31 2.13 4.05
N SER A 271 -2.11 0.93 4.56
CA SER A 271 -3.13 0.13 5.24
C SER A 271 -2.70 -0.17 6.67
N TYR A 272 -3.66 -0.19 7.58
CA TYR A 272 -3.43 -0.56 8.98
C TYR A 272 -3.82 -2.01 9.22
N ALA A 273 -3.02 -2.76 9.98
CA ALA A 273 -3.32 -4.14 10.34
C ALA A 273 -4.71 -4.30 10.96
N LYS A 274 -5.14 -3.31 11.76
CA LYS A 274 -6.48 -3.24 12.34
C LYS A 274 -7.57 -3.20 11.26
N THR A 275 -7.44 -2.35 10.24
CA THR A 275 -8.45 -2.25 9.17
C THR A 275 -8.51 -3.53 8.34
N ILE A 276 -7.36 -4.17 8.12
CA ILE A 276 -7.31 -5.47 7.43
C ILE A 276 -8.04 -6.56 8.25
N SER A 277 -7.91 -6.52 9.58
CA SER A 277 -8.66 -7.45 10.46
C SER A 277 -10.17 -7.21 10.44
N GLU A 278 -10.61 -5.97 10.21
CA GLU A 278 -12.04 -5.64 10.01
C GLU A 278 -12.59 -6.33 8.75
N ILE A 279 -11.82 -6.31 7.65
CA ILE A 279 -12.19 -7.03 6.41
C ILE A 279 -12.20 -8.55 6.65
N ALA A 280 -11.21 -9.08 7.34
CA ALA A 280 -11.19 -10.49 7.71
C ALA A 280 -12.41 -10.90 8.54
N SER A 281 -12.87 -10.03 9.46
CA SER A 281 -14.11 -10.24 10.21
C SER A 281 -15.38 -10.17 9.36
N MET A 282 -15.40 -9.34 8.30
CA MET A 282 -16.51 -9.30 7.34
C MET A 282 -16.63 -10.63 6.58
N ILE A 283 -15.53 -11.26 6.28
CA ILE A 283 -15.51 -12.56 5.58
C ILE A 283 -15.94 -13.69 6.52
N THR A 284 -15.33 -13.79 7.69
CA THR A 284 -15.46 -14.96 8.58
C THR A 284 -16.58 -14.82 9.61
N GLY A 285 -16.55 -13.78 10.44
CA GLY A 285 -17.52 -13.53 11.51
C GLY A 285 -17.55 -14.53 12.67
N GLN A 286 -16.95 -15.71 12.52
CA GLN A 286 -17.00 -16.81 13.51
C GLN A 286 -15.93 -16.72 14.62
N PHE A 287 -14.96 -15.80 14.49
CA PHE A 287 -13.76 -15.76 15.32
C PHE A 287 -13.58 -14.43 16.10
N PRO A 288 -14.63 -13.87 16.72
CA PRO A 288 -14.49 -12.60 17.42
C PRO A 288 -13.45 -12.68 18.53
N ASN A 289 -12.58 -11.68 18.58
CA ASN A 289 -11.50 -11.57 19.56
C ASN A 289 -10.35 -12.61 19.45
N GLU A 290 -10.42 -13.53 18.50
CA GLU A 290 -9.27 -14.40 18.19
C GLU A 290 -8.12 -13.60 17.58
N ILE A 291 -6.89 -14.11 17.66
CA ILE A 291 -5.71 -13.44 17.11
C ILE A 291 -5.75 -13.52 15.59
N PHE A 292 -5.80 -12.37 14.93
CA PHE A 292 -5.67 -12.28 13.48
C PHE A 292 -4.20 -12.34 13.06
N VAL A 293 -3.35 -11.45 13.59
CA VAL A 293 -1.90 -11.45 13.38
C VAL A 293 -1.16 -11.02 14.63
N LYS A 294 0.12 -11.39 14.68
CA LYS A 294 1.10 -11.03 15.69
C LYS A 294 2.17 -10.16 15.09
N GLU A 295 2.63 -9.19 15.85
CA GLU A 295 3.73 -8.30 15.53
C GLU A 295 5.00 -8.74 16.27
N THR A 296 6.12 -8.77 15.57
CA THR A 296 7.44 -9.00 16.17
C THR A 296 8.33 -7.81 15.85
N TRP A 297 8.61 -7.01 16.85
CA TRP A 297 9.38 -5.78 16.78
C TRP A 297 10.90 -6.04 16.88
N ASN A 298 11.70 -4.99 16.75
CA ASN A 298 13.11 -5.08 17.14
C ASN A 298 13.25 -5.45 18.62
N GLU A 299 14.40 -5.92 19.05
CA GLU A 299 14.62 -6.47 20.40
C GLU A 299 14.26 -5.48 21.53
N LYS A 300 14.52 -4.17 21.31
CA LYS A 300 14.24 -3.13 22.31
C LYS A 300 12.73 -2.92 22.51
N ALA A 301 12.02 -2.67 21.43
CA ALA A 301 10.59 -2.45 21.47
C ALA A 301 9.85 -3.74 21.89
N GLN A 302 10.26 -4.90 21.37
CA GLN A 302 9.68 -6.20 21.71
C GLN A 302 9.75 -6.46 23.21
N SER A 303 10.94 -6.30 23.81
CA SER A 303 11.14 -6.50 25.25
C SER A 303 10.29 -5.55 26.10
N TRP A 304 10.13 -4.31 25.65
CA TRP A 304 9.27 -3.36 26.34
C TRP A 304 7.78 -3.76 26.28
N PHE A 305 7.28 -4.14 25.09
CA PHE A 305 5.89 -4.56 24.90
C PHE A 305 5.58 -5.81 25.71
N GLU A 306 6.43 -6.83 25.68
CA GLU A 306 6.24 -8.07 26.43
C GLU A 306 6.12 -7.83 27.95
N LEU A 307 6.86 -6.84 28.46
CA LEU A 307 6.84 -6.50 29.89
C LEU A 307 5.66 -5.61 30.27
N ASN A 308 5.28 -4.66 29.40
CA ASN A 308 4.37 -3.58 29.78
C ASN A 308 2.98 -3.70 29.11
N GLN A 309 2.91 -4.15 27.87
CA GLN A 309 1.70 -4.19 27.04
C GLN A 309 1.67 -5.40 26.09
N PRO A 310 1.69 -6.64 26.58
CA PRO A 310 1.84 -7.82 25.73
C PRO A 310 0.69 -8.01 24.71
N ASP A 311 -0.49 -7.49 24.99
CA ASP A 311 -1.64 -7.58 24.07
C ASP A 311 -1.58 -6.52 22.94
N SER A 312 -0.77 -5.48 23.05
CA SER A 312 -0.68 -4.43 22.01
C SER A 312 0.00 -4.90 20.73
N VAL A 313 0.83 -5.95 20.81
CA VAL A 313 1.46 -6.58 19.64
C VAL A 313 0.56 -7.63 18.96
N LEU A 314 -0.71 -7.69 19.34
CA LEU A 314 -1.69 -8.62 18.80
C LEU A 314 -2.85 -7.88 18.15
N THR A 315 -3.00 -8.03 16.85
CA THR A 315 -4.22 -7.61 16.18
C THR A 315 -5.23 -8.75 16.21
N ARG A 316 -6.45 -8.46 16.67
CA ARG A 316 -7.53 -9.43 16.84
C ARG A 316 -8.68 -9.16 15.87
N TYR A 317 -9.51 -10.19 15.62
CA TYR A 317 -10.75 -10.05 14.85
C TYR A 317 -11.75 -9.15 15.59
N PRO A 318 -12.07 -7.95 15.09
CA PRO A 318 -13.04 -7.06 15.74
C PRO A 318 -14.48 -7.42 15.40
N THR A 319 -15.42 -6.89 16.17
CA THR A 319 -16.87 -6.98 15.92
C THR A 319 -17.46 -5.68 15.34
N THR A 320 -16.67 -4.62 15.37
CA THR A 320 -17.05 -3.29 14.85
C THR A 320 -15.94 -2.73 13.97
N ILE A 321 -16.31 -1.90 13.01
CA ILE A 321 -15.34 -1.09 12.25
C ILE A 321 -14.93 0.16 13.05
N TYR A 322 -13.99 0.93 12.51
CA TYR A 322 -13.34 2.07 13.19
C TYR A 322 -14.32 3.12 13.77
N ASN A 323 -15.50 3.28 13.19
CA ASN A 323 -16.55 4.23 13.63
C ASN A 323 -17.57 3.60 14.60
N ASN A 324 -17.29 2.41 15.15
CA ASN A 324 -18.14 1.61 16.02
C ASN A 324 -19.41 1.01 15.35
N GLU A 325 -19.54 1.04 14.04
CA GLU A 325 -20.58 0.29 13.35
C GLU A 325 -20.30 -1.21 13.42
N THR A 326 -21.36 -1.99 13.59
CA THR A 326 -21.25 -3.45 13.61
C THR A 326 -20.78 -4.00 12.27
N ILE A 327 -19.88 -4.93 12.29
CA ILE A 327 -19.41 -5.63 11.10
C ILE A 327 -20.50 -6.54 10.54
N ASN A 328 -20.77 -6.39 9.25
CA ASN A 328 -21.65 -7.27 8.48
C ASN A 328 -20.83 -8.45 7.98
N SER A 329 -20.87 -9.57 8.68
CA SER A 329 -20.11 -10.77 8.32
C SER A 329 -20.93 -11.77 7.54
N LEU A 330 -20.26 -12.44 6.59
CA LEU A 330 -20.86 -13.48 5.75
C LEU A 330 -20.73 -14.87 6.34
N ASN A 331 -19.92 -15.05 7.39
CA ASN A 331 -19.68 -16.34 8.09
C ASN A 331 -19.18 -17.46 7.16
N LEU A 332 -18.24 -17.13 6.28
CA LEU A 332 -17.73 -18.04 5.27
C LEU A 332 -16.63 -18.96 5.82
N SER A 333 -16.53 -20.16 5.24
CA SER A 333 -15.43 -21.10 5.44
C SER A 333 -14.40 -21.07 4.29
N ASP A 334 -14.77 -20.44 3.19
CA ASP A 334 -13.96 -20.34 1.98
C ASP A 334 -14.03 -18.93 1.39
N VAL A 335 -12.89 -18.43 0.88
CA VAL A 335 -12.81 -17.17 0.13
C VAL A 335 -11.88 -17.35 -1.07
N TYR A 336 -12.25 -16.76 -2.19
CA TYR A 336 -11.49 -16.81 -3.45
C TYR A 336 -10.95 -15.42 -3.75
N ILE A 337 -9.62 -15.31 -3.88
CA ILE A 337 -8.94 -14.04 -4.10
C ILE A 337 -8.26 -14.08 -5.46
N ILE A 338 -8.69 -13.22 -6.39
CA ILE A 338 -8.08 -13.07 -7.70
C ILE A 338 -7.01 -11.98 -7.60
N LEU A 339 -5.77 -12.34 -7.93
CA LEU A 339 -4.64 -11.43 -8.10
C LEU A 339 -4.23 -11.43 -9.56
N ASN A 340 -3.76 -10.30 -10.04
CA ASN A 340 -3.21 -10.22 -11.38
C ASN A 340 -1.91 -11.04 -11.45
N GLY A 341 -1.53 -11.51 -12.65
CA GLY A 341 -0.30 -12.25 -12.90
C GLY A 341 0.98 -11.43 -12.73
N GLU A 342 2.07 -11.75 -13.46
CA GLU A 342 3.35 -11.05 -13.36
C GLU A 342 3.21 -9.53 -13.44
N GLY A 343 3.94 -8.81 -12.59
CA GLY A 343 3.83 -7.35 -12.45
C GLY A 343 2.84 -6.91 -11.37
N PHE A 344 1.92 -7.77 -10.92
CA PHE A 344 1.18 -7.55 -9.69
C PHE A 344 1.32 -8.76 -8.78
N THR A 345 2.18 -8.66 -7.83
CA THR A 345 2.49 -9.72 -6.86
C THR A 345 1.72 -9.58 -5.55
N GLY A 346 0.63 -8.83 -5.54
CA GLY A 346 -0.09 -8.46 -4.33
C GLY A 346 0.57 -7.29 -3.60
N SER A 347 -0.16 -6.66 -2.71
CA SER A 347 0.37 -5.68 -1.77
C SER A 347 0.57 -6.31 -0.39
N SER A 348 1.37 -5.66 0.45
CA SER A 348 1.56 -6.08 1.85
C SER A 348 0.24 -6.30 2.60
N SER A 349 -0.76 -5.46 2.36
CA SER A 349 -2.08 -5.57 2.97
C SER A 349 -2.87 -6.79 2.50
N ILE A 350 -2.76 -7.14 1.21
CA ILE A 350 -3.38 -8.35 0.65
C ILE A 350 -2.70 -9.61 1.22
N GLU A 351 -1.38 -9.62 1.30
CA GLU A 351 -0.61 -10.71 1.89
C GLU A 351 -0.96 -10.90 3.37
N LEU A 352 -1.10 -9.80 4.13
CA LEU A 352 -1.52 -9.86 5.53
C LEU A 352 -2.92 -10.42 5.68
N LEU A 353 -3.88 -10.00 4.83
CA LEU A 353 -5.24 -10.53 4.82
C LEU A 353 -5.25 -12.04 4.59
N ILE A 354 -4.55 -12.50 3.56
CA ILE A 354 -4.47 -13.93 3.21
C ILE A 354 -3.83 -14.71 4.35
N ASN A 355 -2.69 -14.26 4.87
CA ASN A 355 -1.96 -14.97 5.92
C ASN A 355 -2.76 -15.04 7.25
N GLY A 356 -3.42 -13.95 7.62
CA GLY A 356 -4.23 -13.89 8.85
C GLY A 356 -5.52 -14.73 8.77
N LEU A 357 -6.08 -14.93 7.58
CA LEU A 357 -7.27 -15.77 7.35
C LEU A 357 -6.95 -17.27 7.35
N ARG A 358 -5.79 -17.68 6.83
CA ARG A 358 -5.42 -19.09 6.60
C ARG A 358 -5.56 -20.03 7.79
N PRO A 359 -5.29 -19.62 9.06
CA PRO A 359 -5.51 -20.48 10.22
C PRO A 359 -6.97 -20.76 10.54
N TYR A 360 -7.91 -20.09 9.88
CA TYR A 360 -9.32 -20.08 10.24
C TYR A 360 -10.23 -20.61 9.15
N ILE A 361 -9.93 -20.28 7.90
CA ILE A 361 -10.72 -20.64 6.72
C ILE A 361 -9.82 -21.04 5.55
N ASN A 362 -10.41 -21.64 4.53
CA ASN A 362 -9.73 -21.90 3.27
C ASN A 362 -9.60 -20.63 2.45
N VAL A 363 -8.39 -20.23 2.13
CA VAL A 363 -8.11 -19.06 1.29
C VAL A 363 -7.55 -19.56 -0.04
N HIS A 364 -8.35 -19.44 -1.08
CA HIS A 364 -8.01 -19.85 -2.45
C HIS A 364 -7.47 -18.63 -3.20
N VAL A 365 -6.18 -18.66 -3.52
CA VAL A 365 -5.51 -17.58 -4.24
C VAL A 365 -5.34 -17.97 -5.70
N LEU A 366 -5.84 -17.13 -6.61
CA LEU A 366 -5.68 -17.29 -8.07
C LEU A 366 -4.78 -16.15 -8.57
N GLY A 367 -3.59 -16.49 -9.02
CA GLY A 367 -2.59 -15.48 -9.41
C GLY A 367 -1.20 -16.06 -9.53
N ASN A 368 -0.18 -15.27 -9.23
CA ASN A 368 1.21 -15.71 -9.08
C ASN A 368 1.65 -15.65 -7.62
N THR A 369 2.84 -16.16 -7.33
CA THR A 369 3.46 -16.02 -6.02
C THR A 369 3.62 -14.53 -5.69
N THR A 370 3.17 -14.13 -4.51
CA THR A 370 3.20 -12.73 -4.08
C THR A 370 4.61 -12.26 -3.68
N SER A 371 4.79 -10.98 -3.41
CA SER A 371 6.12 -10.37 -3.18
C SER A 371 6.80 -10.79 -1.88
N GLY A 372 6.03 -11.14 -0.85
CA GLY A 372 6.58 -11.56 0.44
C GLY A 372 6.90 -10.41 1.38
N ASN A 373 6.18 -9.29 1.29
CA ASN A 373 6.39 -8.14 2.17
C ASN A 373 5.59 -8.26 3.47
N ASN A 374 6.19 -8.88 4.50
CA ASN A 374 5.59 -9.00 5.83
C ASN A 374 6.08 -7.94 6.82
N LEU A 375 6.56 -6.81 6.34
CA LEU A 375 7.10 -5.74 7.17
C LEU A 375 6.00 -4.75 7.57
N GLY A 376 6.12 -4.24 8.80
CA GLY A 376 5.35 -3.11 9.28
C GLY A 376 6.23 -1.89 9.49
N SER A 377 5.69 -0.71 9.18
CA SER A 377 6.36 0.58 9.29
C SER A 377 5.55 1.53 10.17
N ILE A 378 6.20 2.55 10.69
CA ILE A 378 5.59 3.62 11.47
C ILE A 378 6.24 4.95 11.09
N ASN A 379 5.45 6.02 11.01
CA ASN A 379 6.00 7.36 10.81
C ASN A 379 6.50 7.90 12.14
N LEU A 380 7.77 8.27 12.19
CA LEU A 380 8.42 8.86 13.34
C LEU A 380 8.75 10.32 13.05
N TYR A 381 8.38 11.20 13.98
CA TYR A 381 8.58 12.64 13.88
C TYR A 381 9.59 13.11 14.91
N ASP A 382 10.25 14.23 14.67
CA ASP A 382 11.12 14.84 15.66
C ASP A 382 10.26 15.54 16.74
N SER A 383 9.76 14.75 17.67
CA SER A 383 8.94 15.13 18.82
C SER A 383 9.36 14.31 20.04
N PRO A 384 9.00 14.69 21.28
CA PRO A 384 9.42 14.00 22.51
C PRO A 384 9.08 12.50 22.55
N ASP A 385 8.01 12.09 21.88
CA ASP A 385 7.50 10.72 21.83
C ASP A 385 7.45 10.12 20.40
N TYR A 386 8.08 10.82 19.44
CA TYR A 386 8.07 10.49 18.02
C TYR A 386 6.68 10.55 17.35
N ASP A 387 5.64 11.00 18.05
CA ASP A 387 4.31 11.22 17.45
C ASP A 387 4.26 12.60 16.76
N PHE A 388 3.21 12.84 16.00
CA PHE A 388 2.98 14.10 15.27
C PHE A 388 2.70 15.30 16.19
N ASN A 389 2.41 15.07 17.47
CA ASN A 389 2.21 16.13 18.45
C ASN A 389 3.57 16.72 18.88
N ASP A 390 3.58 18.04 19.10
CA ASP A 390 4.75 18.78 19.61
C ASP A 390 6.03 18.56 18.76
N VAL A 391 5.86 18.44 17.43
CA VAL A 391 6.95 18.28 16.49
C VAL A 391 7.88 19.48 16.49
N ASN A 392 9.17 19.22 16.31
CA ASN A 392 10.16 20.25 16.08
C ASN A 392 9.89 20.96 14.75
N THR A 393 9.68 22.29 14.81
CA THR A 393 9.30 23.10 13.65
C THR A 393 10.49 23.66 12.87
N ASN A 394 11.73 23.33 13.26
CA ASN A 394 12.94 23.79 12.56
C ASN A 394 13.16 23.07 11.22
N HIS A 395 12.54 21.89 11.05
CA HIS A 395 12.59 21.11 9.83
C HIS A 395 11.29 20.32 9.63
N MET A 396 11.14 19.72 8.45
CA MET A 396 9.95 18.93 8.08
C MET A 396 10.30 17.46 7.78
N TYR A 397 11.46 17.00 8.21
CA TYR A 397 11.84 15.60 8.03
C TYR A 397 11.08 14.67 8.98
N SER A 398 10.66 13.52 8.46
CA SER A 398 10.20 12.36 9.24
C SER A 398 10.85 11.08 8.71
N VAL A 399 10.88 10.05 9.53
CA VAL A 399 11.45 8.74 9.17
C VAL A 399 10.35 7.69 9.25
N ALA A 400 10.21 6.88 8.21
CA ALA A 400 9.32 5.73 8.21
C ALA A 400 10.15 4.43 8.06
N PRO A 401 10.77 3.93 9.14
CA PRO A 401 11.53 2.70 9.11
C PRO A 401 10.61 1.48 9.12
N SER A 402 11.08 0.36 8.58
CA SER A 402 10.53 -0.94 8.91
C SER A 402 10.84 -1.25 10.37
N VAL A 403 9.82 -1.47 11.21
CA VAL A 403 9.98 -1.62 12.67
C VAL A 403 9.65 -3.02 13.18
N LEU A 404 8.88 -3.79 12.42
CA LEU A 404 8.43 -5.12 12.83
C LEU A 404 8.16 -6.04 11.63
N THR A 405 7.94 -7.31 11.95
CA THR A 405 7.40 -8.30 11.02
C THR A 405 6.06 -8.84 11.50
N PHE A 406 5.22 -9.25 10.56
CA PHE A 406 3.94 -9.92 10.83
C PHE A 406 4.04 -11.44 10.71
N SER A 407 3.30 -12.14 11.58
CA SER A 407 2.98 -13.55 11.47
C SER A 407 1.51 -13.79 11.81
N ASN A 408 0.95 -14.91 11.37
CA ASN A 408 -0.41 -15.31 11.77
C ASN A 408 -0.42 -15.92 13.18
N LYS A 409 -1.59 -16.39 13.65
CA LYS A 409 -1.71 -16.97 15.00
C LYS A 409 -0.85 -18.22 15.19
N GLU A 410 -0.52 -18.95 14.12
CA GLU A 410 0.31 -20.16 14.13
C GLU A 410 1.81 -19.87 13.97
N ASN A 411 2.19 -18.58 13.90
CA ASN A 411 3.51 -18.02 13.67
C ASN A 411 4.03 -18.24 12.23
N ASP A 412 3.14 -18.54 11.28
CA ASP A 412 3.54 -18.61 9.88
C ASP A 412 3.77 -17.21 9.32
N THR A 413 4.84 -17.07 8.56
CA THR A 413 5.22 -15.85 7.86
C THR A 413 5.13 -16.05 6.35
N TYR A 414 5.23 -14.96 5.58
CA TYR A 414 5.16 -15.01 4.11
C TYR A 414 6.31 -14.26 3.44
N ARG A 415 7.50 -14.22 4.07
CA ARG A 415 8.69 -13.52 3.54
C ARG A 415 9.13 -13.96 2.15
N SER A 416 8.81 -15.19 1.74
CA SER A 416 9.09 -15.73 0.40
C SER A 416 7.90 -15.61 -0.55
N GLY A 417 6.88 -14.83 -0.20
CA GLY A 417 5.63 -14.74 -0.91
C GLY A 417 4.64 -15.85 -0.56
N ILE A 418 3.41 -15.64 -0.98
CA ILE A 418 2.30 -16.57 -0.84
C ILE A 418 2.10 -17.28 -2.18
N SER A 419 2.29 -18.58 -2.21
CA SER A 419 2.03 -19.38 -3.41
C SER A 419 0.53 -19.44 -3.69
N PRO A 420 0.11 -19.29 -4.98
CA PRO A 420 -1.29 -19.39 -5.35
C PRO A 420 -1.81 -20.83 -5.33
N THR A 421 -3.12 -21.00 -5.18
CA THR A 421 -3.83 -22.25 -5.36
C THR A 421 -3.91 -22.61 -6.84
N ILE A 422 -4.17 -21.60 -7.69
CA ILE A 422 -4.15 -21.71 -9.16
C ILE A 422 -3.21 -20.64 -9.70
N THR A 423 -2.20 -21.05 -10.43
CA THR A 423 -1.31 -20.12 -11.11
C THR A 423 -2.00 -19.55 -12.34
N LEU A 424 -2.12 -18.23 -12.39
CA LEU A 424 -2.62 -17.51 -13.57
C LEU A 424 -1.46 -17.09 -14.46
N CYS A 425 -1.78 -16.72 -15.69
CA CYS A 425 -0.81 -16.13 -16.60
C CYS A 425 -0.39 -14.75 -16.12
N SER A 426 0.84 -14.39 -16.46
CA SER A 426 1.51 -13.19 -15.93
C SER A 426 0.80 -11.87 -16.28
N ILE A 427 0.11 -11.82 -17.41
CA ILE A 427 -0.58 -10.62 -17.89
C ILE A 427 -1.94 -11.04 -18.43
N GLU A 428 -2.95 -10.22 -18.21
CA GLU A 428 -4.23 -10.38 -18.91
C GLU A 428 -3.97 -10.30 -20.43
N ASN A 429 -4.52 -11.26 -21.16
CA ASN A 429 -4.34 -11.30 -22.60
C ASN A 429 -5.16 -10.17 -23.27
N PRO A 430 -4.53 -9.15 -23.89
CA PRO A 430 -5.25 -8.05 -24.54
C PRO A 430 -6.24 -8.49 -25.63
N LEU A 431 -6.02 -9.68 -26.22
CA LEU A 431 -6.91 -10.26 -27.23
C LEU A 431 -8.09 -11.03 -26.64
N ASN A 432 -8.13 -11.24 -25.32
CA ASN A 432 -9.18 -11.99 -24.64
C ASN A 432 -9.36 -11.50 -23.21
N LEU A 433 -9.74 -10.23 -23.07
CA LEU A 433 -9.98 -9.62 -21.75
C LEU A 433 -11.37 -9.97 -21.20
N GLY A 434 -12.34 -10.24 -22.08
CA GLY A 434 -13.74 -10.43 -21.71
C GLY A 434 -14.38 -9.17 -21.09
N VAL A 435 -15.52 -9.35 -20.46
CA VAL A 435 -16.25 -8.28 -19.75
C VAL A 435 -16.16 -8.51 -18.25
N LEU A 436 -15.70 -7.51 -17.52
CA LEU A 436 -15.55 -7.59 -16.06
C LEU A 436 -16.87 -7.96 -15.39
N GLY A 437 -16.82 -8.95 -14.49
CA GLY A 437 -17.99 -9.45 -13.78
C GLY A 437 -18.95 -10.30 -14.64
N GLU A 438 -18.54 -10.69 -15.85
CA GLU A 438 -19.24 -11.66 -16.69
C GLU A 438 -18.42 -12.95 -16.85
N ILE A 439 -19.08 -14.05 -17.20
CA ILE A 439 -18.40 -15.34 -17.44
C ILE A 439 -17.41 -15.25 -18.61
N SER A 440 -17.55 -14.27 -19.47
CA SER A 440 -16.59 -14.00 -20.55
C SER A 440 -15.24 -13.46 -20.06
N ASP A 441 -15.14 -12.99 -18.79
CA ASP A 441 -13.86 -12.67 -18.15
C ASP A 441 -13.13 -13.97 -17.78
N PRO A 442 -11.98 -14.27 -18.42
CA PRO A 442 -11.32 -15.55 -18.22
C PRO A 442 -10.90 -15.82 -16.76
N LEU A 443 -10.53 -14.78 -15.99
CA LEU A 443 -10.11 -14.97 -14.60
C LEU A 443 -11.30 -15.29 -13.71
N LEU A 444 -12.44 -14.66 -13.96
CA LEU A 444 -13.68 -14.96 -13.24
C LEU A 444 -14.23 -16.35 -13.62
N ASP A 445 -14.20 -16.71 -14.91
CA ASP A 445 -14.66 -18.04 -15.37
C ASP A 445 -13.87 -19.17 -14.71
N ILE A 446 -12.54 -19.05 -14.68
CA ILE A 446 -11.65 -20.00 -13.99
C ILE A 446 -11.98 -20.08 -12.52
N THR A 447 -12.22 -18.94 -11.85
CA THR A 447 -12.54 -18.90 -10.42
C THR A 447 -13.85 -19.60 -10.13
N LEU A 448 -14.89 -19.32 -10.92
CA LEU A 448 -16.20 -19.97 -10.79
C LEU A 448 -16.12 -21.46 -11.08
N SER A 449 -15.38 -21.86 -12.09
CA SER A 449 -15.15 -23.27 -12.46
C SER A 449 -14.44 -24.02 -11.33
N TYR A 450 -13.38 -23.44 -10.76
CA TYR A 450 -12.67 -24.01 -9.62
C TYR A 450 -13.57 -24.09 -8.37
N MET A 451 -14.33 -23.05 -8.09
CA MET A 451 -15.30 -23.04 -6.98
C MET A 451 -16.32 -24.17 -7.07
N LEU A 452 -16.77 -24.53 -8.28
CA LEU A 452 -17.75 -25.57 -8.51
C LEU A 452 -17.16 -26.97 -8.47
N THR A 453 -15.95 -27.15 -9.02
CA THR A 453 -15.35 -28.47 -9.24
C THR A 453 -14.30 -28.86 -8.20
N GLY A 454 -13.64 -27.88 -7.57
CA GLY A 454 -12.47 -28.10 -6.73
C GLY A 454 -11.22 -28.53 -7.52
N ASP A 455 -11.27 -28.51 -8.86
CA ASP A 455 -10.18 -28.98 -9.71
C ASP A 455 -9.15 -27.85 -9.95
N ALA A 456 -8.03 -27.90 -9.24
CA ALA A 456 -6.93 -26.98 -9.42
C ALA A 456 -6.06 -27.26 -10.67
N ALA A 457 -6.31 -28.35 -11.39
CA ALA A 457 -5.62 -28.69 -12.65
C ALA A 457 -6.19 -27.93 -13.86
N ILE A 458 -7.05 -26.93 -13.64
CA ILE A 458 -7.56 -26.06 -14.69
C ILE A 458 -6.37 -25.37 -15.36
N THR A 459 -6.12 -25.69 -16.62
CA THR A 459 -5.05 -25.06 -17.39
C THR A 459 -5.52 -23.70 -17.86
N VAL A 460 -4.92 -22.66 -17.31
CA VAL A 460 -5.09 -21.31 -17.84
C VAL A 460 -4.31 -21.23 -19.15
N LEU A 461 -5.03 -21.03 -20.25
CA LEU A 461 -4.39 -20.77 -21.54
C LEU A 461 -3.76 -19.38 -21.49
N CYS A 462 -2.48 -19.35 -21.16
CA CYS A 462 -1.69 -18.15 -21.27
C CYS A 462 -1.63 -17.69 -22.72
N ASN A 463 -1.45 -16.39 -22.94
CA ASN A 463 -1.39 -15.81 -24.26
C ASN A 463 -0.42 -16.61 -25.16
N PRO A 464 -0.91 -17.35 -26.18
CA PRO A 464 -0.04 -18.18 -27.04
C PRO A 464 0.90 -17.34 -27.94
N PHE A 465 0.72 -16.01 -27.93
CA PHE A 465 1.40 -15.08 -28.84
C PHE A 465 2.42 -14.17 -28.15
N ASP A 466 2.58 -14.28 -26.83
CA ASP A 466 3.59 -13.55 -26.05
C ASP A 466 3.72 -12.07 -26.45
N LEU A 467 2.59 -11.34 -26.40
CA LEU A 467 2.58 -9.92 -26.72
C LEU A 467 3.49 -9.17 -25.74
N ASP A 468 4.50 -8.51 -26.27
CA ASP A 468 5.45 -7.70 -25.50
C ASP A 468 4.76 -6.43 -24.99
N VAL A 469 4.19 -6.48 -23.78
CA VAL A 469 3.53 -5.35 -23.11
C VAL A 469 4.60 -4.45 -22.51
N VAL A 470 4.75 -3.26 -23.08
CA VAL A 470 5.75 -2.26 -22.69
C VAL A 470 5.26 -1.22 -21.68
N TYR A 471 3.95 -1.12 -21.51
CA TYR A 471 3.32 -0.20 -20.54
C TYR A 471 1.95 -0.70 -20.11
N ASN A 472 1.63 -0.45 -18.84
CA ASN A 472 0.29 -0.60 -18.27
C ASN A 472 0.06 0.54 -17.28
N SER A 473 -1.04 1.28 -17.42
CA SER A 473 -1.36 2.43 -16.57
C SER A 473 -1.45 2.07 -15.07
N LEU A 474 -1.84 0.85 -14.75
CA LEU A 474 -1.89 0.36 -13.38
C LEU A 474 -0.49 0.11 -12.78
N SER A 475 0.50 -0.26 -13.60
CA SER A 475 1.85 -0.56 -13.10
C SER A 475 2.54 0.67 -12.51
N THR A 476 2.26 1.86 -13.04
CA THR A 476 2.78 3.13 -12.49
C THR A 476 2.15 3.49 -11.16
N GLN A 477 0.94 3.03 -10.89
CA GLN A 477 0.20 3.28 -9.64
C GLN A 477 0.58 2.27 -8.54
N LYS A 478 0.99 1.06 -8.91
CA LYS A 478 1.34 -0.03 -7.98
C LYS A 478 2.70 0.13 -7.29
N ASN A 479 3.57 1.00 -7.79
CA ASN A 479 4.88 1.27 -7.19
C ASN A 479 4.82 2.06 -5.87
N ILE A 480 3.62 2.31 -5.33
CA ILE A 480 3.37 3.10 -4.13
C ILE A 480 3.09 2.20 -2.90
N ASP A 481 3.38 0.89 -2.96
CA ASP A 481 3.24 0.04 -1.77
C ASP A 481 4.27 0.43 -0.72
N LYS A 482 3.87 1.30 0.19
CA LYS A 482 4.67 1.76 1.33
C LYS A 482 4.68 0.75 2.49
N GLY A 483 3.90 -0.33 2.39
CA GLY A 483 3.80 -1.35 3.41
C GLY A 483 2.57 -1.19 4.32
N ILE A 484 2.61 -1.85 5.47
CA ILE A 484 1.55 -1.80 6.47
C ILE A 484 1.98 -0.84 7.56
N PHE A 485 1.15 0.18 7.81
CA PHE A 485 1.38 1.12 8.90
C PHE A 485 0.72 0.64 10.18
N ILE A 486 1.34 1.00 11.30
CA ILE A 486 0.82 0.73 12.62
C ILE A 486 0.60 2.06 13.32
N LYS A 487 -0.56 2.19 13.93
CA LYS A 487 -0.87 3.31 14.80
C LYS A 487 -0.90 2.78 16.23
N GLN A 488 0.18 2.98 16.95
CA GLN A 488 0.31 2.61 18.36
C GLN A 488 0.96 3.72 19.16
N ASP A 489 0.66 3.77 20.45
CA ASP A 489 1.46 4.54 21.41
C ASP A 489 2.82 3.86 21.52
N LEU A 490 3.86 4.53 21.05
CA LEU A 490 5.21 3.99 21.04
C LEU A 490 5.80 3.97 22.46
N PRO A 491 6.56 2.91 22.80
CA PRO A 491 7.35 2.93 24.01
C PRO A 491 8.43 4.02 23.93
N ASN A 492 8.61 4.77 24.99
CA ASN A 492 9.77 5.67 25.07
C ASN A 492 11.04 4.85 25.29
N LEU A 493 11.77 4.56 24.22
CA LEU A 493 13.01 3.73 24.20
C LEU A 493 14.27 4.57 24.40
N GLY A 494 14.14 5.80 24.84
CA GLY A 494 15.24 6.72 25.14
C GLY A 494 15.52 7.70 23.99
N ARG A 495 15.54 8.97 24.33
CA ARG A 495 16.11 10.07 23.53
C ARG A 495 17.46 10.49 24.10
#